data_1993c195dbcaf0cf9c6e1cab55b99b40
#
_entry.id   1993c195dbcaf0cf9c6e1cab55b99b40
#
_cell.length_a   1.000
_cell.length_b   1.000
_cell.length_c   1.000
_cell.angle_alpha   90.00
_cell.angle_beta   90.00
_cell.angle_gamma   90.00
#
_symmetry.space_group_name_H-M   'P 1'
#
loop_
_entity.id
_entity.type
_entity.pdbx_description
1 polymer ?
#
loop_
_entity_poly.entity_id
_entity_poly.type
_entity_poly.pdbx_seq_one_letter_code
_entity_poly.pdbx_strand_id
1 'polypeptide(L)'
;MTIPAAKVCGAEKGENTMTRDELEKRNVGENLDAIMCLDPRGYGVCRILYAGSRAYTGEPTAMHAAEALCKAIHPGDPVYILVGFVLLPHKVPEMDGSVSAILLARSLVLAFGAKPIIVCPQDSVEAFKKCGNVVGLHVYCLLYTSPSPRDGA
;
A
#
# COMPACT_ATOMS: atom_id res chain seq x y z
N MET A 1 6.60 -62.49 -0.57
CA MET A 1 6.94 -61.42 0.35
C MET A 1 6.09 -60.21 0.00
N THR A 2 4.93 -60.11 0.66
CA THR A 2 3.85 -59.20 0.28
C THR A 2 3.98 -57.93 1.16
N ILE A 3 4.13 -56.76 0.54
CA ILE A 3 4.25 -55.49 1.24
C ILE A 3 2.83 -55.03 1.59
N PRO A 4 2.52 -54.67 2.85
CA PRO A 4 1.17 -54.18 3.20
C PRO A 4 0.97 -52.75 2.74
N ALA A 5 -0.19 -52.51 2.13
CA ALA A 5 -0.65 -51.19 1.71
C ALA A 5 -0.77 -50.26 2.92
N ALA A 6 -0.11 -49.08 2.84
CA ALA A 6 -0.23 -48.02 3.80
C ALA A 6 -1.67 -47.46 3.76
N LYS A 7 -2.36 -47.45 4.89
CA LYS A 7 -3.63 -46.75 5.09
C LYS A 7 -3.38 -45.25 4.90
N VAL A 8 -3.92 -44.71 3.81
CA VAL A 8 -4.07 -43.27 3.64
C VAL A 8 -5.11 -42.78 4.66
N CYS A 9 -4.63 -42.09 5.69
CA CYS A 9 -5.46 -41.43 6.66
C CYS A 9 -6.20 -40.30 5.94
N GLY A 10 -7.53 -40.46 5.74
CA GLY A 10 -8.39 -39.43 5.20
C GLY A 10 -8.48 -38.28 6.19
N ALA A 11 -7.73 -37.23 5.96
CA ALA A 11 -8.03 -35.93 6.54
C ALA A 11 -9.25 -35.38 5.78
N GLU A 12 -10.40 -35.41 6.39
CA GLU A 12 -11.56 -34.62 5.96
C GLU A 12 -11.12 -33.16 6.02
N LYS A 13 -10.68 -32.61 4.88
CA LYS A 13 -10.63 -31.17 4.67
C LYS A 13 -12.08 -30.72 4.63
N GLY A 14 -12.57 -30.15 5.74
CA GLY A 14 -13.75 -29.32 5.69
C GLY A 14 -13.54 -28.32 4.55
N GLU A 15 -14.38 -28.39 3.52
CA GLU A 15 -14.43 -27.42 2.44
C GLU A 15 -14.76 -26.07 3.07
N ASN A 16 -13.73 -25.28 3.34
CA ASN A 16 -13.85 -23.87 3.66
C ASN A 16 -14.26 -23.18 2.37
N THR A 17 -15.53 -23.32 2.00
CA THR A 17 -16.12 -22.71 0.80
C THR A 17 -16.17 -21.21 1.04
N MET A 18 -15.24 -20.50 0.34
CA MET A 18 -15.20 -19.04 0.33
C MET A 18 -16.53 -18.49 -0.14
N THR A 19 -17.07 -17.51 0.57
CA THR A 19 -18.29 -16.82 0.17
C THR A 19 -18.06 -16.05 -1.14
N ARG A 20 -19.16 -15.70 -1.81
CA ARG A 20 -19.08 -14.91 -3.04
C ARG A 20 -18.37 -13.57 -2.82
N ASP A 21 -18.67 -12.88 -1.73
CA ASP A 21 -18.05 -11.60 -1.39
C ASP A 21 -16.55 -11.72 -1.11
N GLU A 22 -16.13 -12.78 -0.44
CA GLU A 22 -14.70 -13.06 -0.21
C GLU A 22 -13.97 -13.35 -1.52
N LEU A 23 -14.61 -14.08 -2.43
CA LEU A 23 -14.06 -14.36 -3.75
C LEU A 23 -13.92 -13.08 -4.58
N GLU A 24 -14.93 -12.21 -4.57
CA GLU A 24 -14.91 -10.92 -5.29
C GLU A 24 -13.78 -10.02 -4.75
N LYS A 25 -13.66 -9.87 -3.43
CA LYS A 25 -12.56 -9.12 -2.80
C LYS A 25 -11.19 -9.66 -3.18
N ARG A 26 -11.06 -11.00 -3.12
CA ARG A 26 -9.81 -11.65 -3.50
C ARG A 26 -9.45 -11.42 -4.96
N ASN A 27 -10.40 -11.52 -5.86
CA ASN A 27 -10.18 -11.27 -7.29
C ASN A 27 -9.75 -9.82 -7.56
N VAL A 28 -10.34 -8.85 -6.88
CA VAL A 28 -9.90 -7.44 -6.97
C VAL A 28 -8.47 -7.30 -6.46
N GLY A 29 -8.14 -7.90 -5.32
CA GLY A 29 -6.79 -7.89 -4.78
C GLY A 29 -5.76 -8.52 -5.72
N GLU A 30 -6.05 -9.68 -6.30
CA GLU A 30 -5.18 -10.36 -7.29
C GLU A 30 -4.92 -9.48 -8.52
N ASN A 31 -5.96 -8.83 -9.04
CA ASN A 31 -5.82 -7.94 -10.19
C ASN A 31 -4.99 -6.69 -9.86
N LEU A 32 -5.18 -6.09 -8.70
CA LEU A 32 -4.38 -4.96 -8.24
C LEU A 32 -2.92 -5.35 -8.07
N ASP A 33 -2.67 -6.48 -7.43
CA ASP A 33 -1.31 -7.01 -7.25
C ASP A 33 -0.64 -7.30 -8.59
N ALA A 34 -1.37 -7.84 -9.57
CA ALA A 34 -0.86 -8.07 -10.92
C ALA A 34 -0.42 -6.76 -11.60
N ILE A 35 -1.21 -5.69 -11.44
CA ILE A 35 -0.88 -4.37 -11.98
C ILE A 35 0.34 -3.78 -11.26
N MET A 36 0.39 -3.83 -9.93
CA MET A 36 1.50 -3.30 -9.15
C MET A 36 2.81 -4.05 -9.38
N CYS A 37 2.73 -5.34 -9.75
CA CYS A 37 3.90 -6.18 -10.02
C CYS A 37 4.33 -6.16 -11.49
N LEU A 38 3.78 -5.26 -12.30
CA LEU A 38 4.30 -5.03 -13.64
C LEU A 38 5.77 -4.62 -13.56
N ASP A 39 6.58 -5.31 -14.35
CA ASP A 39 8.01 -5.05 -14.44
C ASP A 39 8.37 -4.58 -15.86
N PRO A 40 8.13 -3.29 -16.17
CA PRO A 40 8.32 -2.77 -17.53
C PRO A 40 9.79 -2.77 -17.97
N ARG A 41 10.72 -2.86 -17.02
CA ARG A 41 12.15 -2.93 -17.30
C ARG A 41 12.66 -4.38 -17.42
N GLY A 42 11.88 -5.37 -17.01
CA GLY A 42 12.23 -6.79 -17.12
C GLY A 42 13.35 -7.26 -16.19
N TYR A 43 13.59 -6.55 -15.09
CA TYR A 43 14.65 -6.92 -14.12
C TYR A 43 14.25 -8.09 -13.20
N GLY A 44 12.98 -8.45 -13.17
CA GLY A 44 12.47 -9.57 -12.37
C GLY A 44 12.32 -9.28 -10.87
N VAL A 45 12.79 -8.13 -10.39
CA VAL A 45 12.81 -7.78 -8.95
C VAL A 45 11.40 -7.71 -8.38
N CYS A 46 10.46 -7.08 -9.08
CA CYS A 46 9.08 -6.95 -8.62
C CYS A 46 8.43 -8.30 -8.36
N ARG A 47 8.67 -9.27 -9.24
CA ARG A 47 8.12 -10.63 -9.10
C ARG A 47 8.69 -11.38 -7.91
N ILE A 48 9.99 -11.23 -7.64
CA ILE A 48 10.67 -11.87 -6.51
C ILE A 48 10.14 -11.28 -5.19
N LEU A 49 10.06 -9.96 -5.10
CA LEU A 49 9.55 -9.27 -3.92
C LEU A 49 8.08 -9.61 -3.66
N TYR A 50 7.28 -9.62 -4.71
CA TYR A 50 5.88 -10.00 -4.60
C TYR A 50 5.69 -11.44 -4.13
N ALA A 51 6.47 -12.39 -4.67
CA ALA A 51 6.40 -13.77 -4.23
C ALA A 51 6.72 -13.92 -2.73
N GLY A 52 7.71 -13.16 -2.23
CA GLY A 52 8.02 -13.10 -0.80
C GLY A 52 6.90 -12.51 0.04
N SER A 53 6.33 -11.37 -0.38
CA SER A 53 5.19 -10.75 0.30
C SER A 53 3.99 -11.68 0.31
N ARG A 54 3.69 -12.30 -0.81
CA ARG A 54 2.58 -13.24 -0.95
C ARG A 54 2.72 -14.48 -0.07
N ALA A 55 3.94 -15.00 0.04
CA ALA A 55 4.23 -16.12 0.94
C ALA A 55 4.04 -15.74 2.42
N TYR A 56 4.33 -14.49 2.77
CA TYR A 56 4.15 -13.97 4.13
C TYR A 56 2.68 -13.72 4.48
N THR A 57 1.92 -13.06 3.58
CA THR A 57 0.51 -12.70 3.85
C THR A 57 -0.45 -13.88 3.65
N GLY A 58 -0.12 -14.84 2.78
CA GLY A 58 -1.01 -15.94 2.38
C GLY A 58 -2.17 -15.52 1.46
N GLU A 59 -2.31 -14.22 1.20
CA GLU A 59 -3.40 -13.61 0.45
C GLU A 59 -2.90 -12.44 -0.42
N PRO A 60 -3.70 -11.87 -1.35
CA PRO A 60 -3.30 -10.71 -2.11
C PRO A 60 -2.81 -9.56 -1.22
N THR A 61 -1.63 -9.03 -1.52
CA THR A 61 -0.98 -8.00 -0.69
C THR A 61 -1.82 -6.73 -0.60
N ALA A 62 -2.43 -6.32 -1.72
CA ALA A 62 -3.33 -5.17 -1.76
C ALA A 62 -4.60 -5.38 -0.93
N MET A 63 -5.18 -6.58 -0.98
CA MET A 63 -6.33 -6.94 -0.15
C MET A 63 -5.96 -6.92 1.33
N HIS A 64 -4.85 -7.56 1.69
CA HIS A 64 -4.34 -7.58 3.07
C HIS A 64 -4.13 -6.17 3.63
N ALA A 65 -3.51 -5.28 2.86
CA ALA A 65 -3.31 -3.89 3.24
C ALA A 65 -4.64 -3.14 3.41
N ALA A 66 -5.58 -3.32 2.49
CA ALA A 66 -6.90 -2.68 2.58
C ALA A 66 -7.68 -3.16 3.81
N GLU A 67 -7.67 -4.45 4.11
CA GLU A 67 -8.31 -4.98 5.30
C GLU A 67 -7.67 -4.50 6.60
N ALA A 68 -6.35 -4.36 6.63
CA ALA A 68 -5.65 -3.78 7.77
C ALA A 68 -6.06 -2.31 8.00
N LEU A 69 -6.17 -1.52 6.93
CA LEU A 69 -6.67 -0.14 7.02
C LEU A 69 -8.12 -0.08 7.50
N CYS A 70 -9.00 -0.96 6.98
CA CYS A 70 -10.39 -1.05 7.42
C CYS A 70 -10.54 -1.37 8.92
N LYS A 71 -9.62 -2.14 9.48
CA LYS A 71 -9.62 -2.49 10.90
C LYS A 71 -9.04 -1.38 11.79
N ALA A 72 -8.09 -0.60 11.25
CA ALA A 72 -7.31 0.36 12.02
C ALA A 72 -7.88 1.78 12.02
N ILE A 73 -8.64 2.17 10.99
CA ILE A 73 -9.04 3.57 10.78
C ILE A 73 -10.54 3.75 11.03
N HIS A 74 -10.86 4.75 11.86
CA HIS A 74 -12.23 5.15 12.16
C HIS A 74 -12.51 6.57 11.66
N PRO A 75 -13.78 6.95 11.50
CA PRO A 75 -14.14 8.31 11.07
C PRO A 75 -13.57 9.39 11.99
N GLY A 76 -12.88 10.35 11.41
CA GLY A 76 -12.24 11.45 12.11
C GLY A 76 -10.82 11.19 12.61
N ASP A 77 -10.29 9.98 12.49
CA ASP A 77 -8.94 9.67 12.91
C ASP A 77 -7.89 10.43 12.09
N PRO A 78 -6.83 10.96 12.74
CA PRO A 78 -5.69 11.52 12.04
C PRO A 78 -4.82 10.39 11.47
N VAL A 79 -4.51 10.47 10.18
CA VAL A 79 -3.62 9.52 9.51
C VAL A 79 -2.42 10.27 8.95
N TYR A 80 -1.24 10.00 9.50
CA TYR A 80 0.00 10.63 9.09
C TYR A 80 0.61 9.90 7.90
N ILE A 81 0.82 10.62 6.79
CA ILE A 81 1.45 10.11 5.58
C ILE A 81 2.80 10.82 5.43
N LEU A 82 3.88 10.08 5.68
CA LEU A 82 5.24 10.60 5.61
C LEU A 82 5.74 10.47 4.17
N VAL A 83 6.10 11.59 3.57
CA VAL A 83 6.66 11.68 2.22
C VAL A 83 7.78 12.70 2.18
N GLY A 84 8.61 12.67 1.15
CA GLY A 84 9.60 13.71 1.02
C GLY A 84 10.98 13.20 0.61
N PHE A 85 11.01 12.10 -0.14
CA PHE A 85 12.24 11.72 -0.81
C PHE A 85 12.63 12.80 -1.83
N VAL A 86 13.79 13.39 -1.64
CA VAL A 86 14.30 14.47 -2.48
C VAL A 86 15.42 13.93 -3.36
N LEU A 87 15.28 14.15 -4.66
CA LEU A 87 16.29 13.77 -5.64
C LEU A 87 17.42 14.79 -5.64
N LEU A 88 18.60 14.38 -5.23
CA LEU A 88 19.83 15.16 -5.35
C LEU A 88 20.44 14.96 -6.75
N PRO A 89 21.02 15.98 -7.38
CA PRO A 89 21.32 17.35 -6.90
C PRO A 89 20.20 18.37 -7.10
N HIS A 90 19.07 17.98 -7.72
CA HIS A 90 18.05 18.94 -8.16
C HIS A 90 17.18 19.49 -7.04
N LYS A 91 17.24 18.90 -5.84
CA LYS A 91 16.43 19.27 -4.68
C LYS A 91 14.92 19.31 -4.98
N VAL A 92 14.47 18.41 -5.82
CA VAL A 92 13.04 18.27 -6.16
C VAL A 92 12.45 17.00 -5.52
N PRO A 93 11.19 17.04 -5.09
CA PRO A 93 10.53 15.85 -4.55
C PRO A 93 10.35 14.80 -5.66
N GLU A 94 10.51 13.55 -5.30
CA GLU A 94 10.21 12.44 -6.20
C GLU A 94 8.70 12.37 -6.46
N MET A 95 8.33 12.23 -7.74
CA MET A 95 6.94 12.38 -8.17
C MET A 95 6.04 11.22 -7.75
N ASP A 96 6.54 9.98 -7.80
CA ASP A 96 5.76 8.78 -7.50
C ASP A 96 5.25 8.76 -6.06
N GLY A 97 6.10 9.06 -5.08
CA GLY A 97 5.72 9.19 -3.68
C GLY A 97 4.71 10.31 -3.44
N SER A 98 4.88 11.44 -4.14
CA SER A 98 4.00 12.60 -3.99
C SER A 98 2.58 12.33 -4.51
N VAL A 99 2.47 11.77 -5.71
CA VAL A 99 1.17 11.45 -6.32
C VAL A 99 0.46 10.35 -5.53
N SER A 100 1.20 9.29 -5.15
CA SER A 100 0.65 8.18 -4.39
C SER A 100 0.11 8.62 -3.03
N ALA A 101 0.82 9.52 -2.33
CA ALA A 101 0.39 10.07 -1.05
C ALA A 101 -0.93 10.85 -1.16
N ILE A 102 -1.08 11.68 -2.19
CA ILE A 102 -2.31 12.44 -2.43
C ILE A 102 -3.49 11.52 -2.75
N LEU A 103 -3.28 10.52 -3.59
CA LEU A 103 -4.33 9.56 -3.94
C LEU A 103 -4.72 8.70 -2.74
N LEU A 104 -3.75 8.26 -1.94
CA LEU A 104 -4.02 7.55 -0.69
C LEU A 104 -4.79 8.43 0.28
N ALA A 105 -4.36 9.68 0.51
CA ALA A 105 -5.04 10.63 1.37
C ALA A 105 -6.50 10.82 0.95
N ARG A 106 -6.75 11.01 -0.36
CA ARG A 106 -8.11 11.12 -0.88
C ARG A 106 -8.94 9.86 -0.62
N SER A 107 -8.36 8.68 -0.85
CA SER A 107 -9.03 7.41 -0.59
C SER A 107 -9.40 7.24 0.88
N LEU A 108 -8.52 7.64 1.79
CA LEU A 108 -8.78 7.61 3.24
C LEU A 108 -9.92 8.54 3.66
N VAL A 109 -9.99 9.73 3.07
CA VAL A 109 -11.12 10.65 3.31
C VAL A 109 -12.43 10.05 2.82
N LEU A 110 -12.45 9.55 1.58
CA LEU A 110 -13.67 9.04 0.95
C LEU A 110 -14.16 7.74 1.58
N ALA A 111 -13.25 6.83 1.90
CA ALA A 111 -13.61 5.50 2.42
C ALA A 111 -13.91 5.50 3.92
N PHE A 112 -13.19 6.30 4.70
CA PHE A 112 -13.24 6.24 6.17
C PHE A 112 -13.66 7.55 6.84
N GLY A 113 -13.74 8.66 6.10
CA GLY A 113 -13.90 9.98 6.73
C GLY A 113 -12.71 10.36 7.62
N ALA A 114 -11.54 9.80 7.35
CA ALA A 114 -10.32 10.09 8.09
C ALA A 114 -9.78 11.49 7.81
N LYS A 115 -8.85 11.95 8.64
CA LYS A 115 -8.15 13.23 8.49
C LYS A 115 -6.69 12.99 8.11
N PRO A 116 -6.37 12.80 6.83
CA PRO A 116 -4.98 12.57 6.41
C PRO A 116 -4.15 13.84 6.60
N ILE A 117 -2.96 13.65 7.16
CA ILE A 117 -1.98 14.69 7.42
C ILE A 117 -0.70 14.31 6.69
N ILE A 118 -0.33 15.10 5.68
CA ILE A 118 0.90 14.88 4.91
C ILE A 118 2.05 15.54 5.63
N VAL A 119 3.07 14.76 5.97
CA VAL A 119 4.31 15.21 6.58
C VAL A 119 5.38 15.22 5.51
N CYS A 120 5.85 16.41 5.12
CA CYS A 120 6.79 16.60 4.02
C CYS A 120 7.76 17.78 4.28
N PRO A 121 8.89 17.85 3.55
CA PRO A 121 9.78 18.99 3.59
C PRO A 121 9.08 20.29 3.16
N GLN A 122 9.54 21.42 3.71
CA GLN A 122 9.00 22.76 3.45
C GLN A 122 8.87 23.05 1.94
N ASP A 123 9.89 22.73 1.16
CA ASP A 123 9.96 23.02 -0.26
C ASP A 123 8.93 22.23 -1.09
N SER A 124 8.38 21.16 -0.52
CA SER A 124 7.39 20.29 -1.19
C SER A 124 5.95 20.70 -0.90
N VAL A 125 5.68 21.50 0.11
CA VAL A 125 4.32 21.83 0.60
C VAL A 125 3.43 22.40 -0.50
N GLU A 126 3.92 23.37 -1.27
CA GLU A 126 3.14 23.99 -2.33
C GLU A 126 2.79 23.01 -3.46
N ALA A 127 3.68 22.07 -3.77
CA ALA A 127 3.41 21.00 -4.73
C ALA A 127 2.27 20.09 -4.24
N PHE A 128 2.33 19.66 -2.97
CA PHE A 128 1.27 18.83 -2.38
C PHE A 128 -0.07 19.55 -2.35
N LYS A 129 -0.11 20.83 -1.98
CA LYS A 129 -1.34 21.64 -2.00
C LYS A 129 -1.95 21.73 -3.40
N LYS A 130 -1.13 22.05 -4.40
CA LYS A 130 -1.57 22.14 -5.79
C LYS A 130 -2.10 20.80 -6.31
N CYS A 131 -1.38 19.71 -6.08
CA CYS A 131 -1.83 18.37 -6.45
C CYS A 131 -3.11 17.97 -5.72
N GLY A 132 -3.21 18.26 -4.43
CA GLY A 132 -4.42 18.03 -3.64
C GLY A 132 -5.63 18.76 -4.20
N ASN A 133 -5.49 20.02 -4.55
CA ASN A 133 -6.57 20.82 -5.13
C ASN A 133 -7.09 20.23 -6.46
N VAL A 134 -6.19 19.69 -7.30
CA VAL A 134 -6.58 19.05 -8.57
C VAL A 134 -7.53 17.88 -8.35
N VAL A 135 -7.31 17.12 -7.29
CA VAL A 135 -8.16 15.97 -6.94
C VAL A 135 -9.28 16.29 -5.95
N GLY A 136 -9.49 17.56 -5.64
CA GLY A 136 -10.53 18.00 -4.70
C GLY A 136 -10.27 17.59 -3.26
N LEU A 137 -8.99 17.48 -2.87
CA LEU A 137 -8.55 17.18 -1.52
C LEU A 137 -7.99 18.43 -0.85
N HIS A 138 -8.60 18.85 0.27
CA HIS A 138 -7.98 19.85 1.15
C HIS A 138 -6.87 19.18 1.96
N VAL A 139 -5.62 19.48 1.60
CA VAL A 139 -4.45 18.84 2.22
C VAL A 139 -4.06 19.58 3.49
N TYR A 140 -4.08 18.86 4.60
CA TYR A 140 -3.43 19.31 5.84
C TYR A 140 -1.97 18.87 5.77
N CYS A 141 -1.05 19.83 5.67
CA CYS A 141 0.38 19.55 5.64
C CYS A 141 0.99 19.90 7.00
N LEU A 142 1.63 18.96 7.66
CA LEU A 142 2.57 19.23 8.72
C LEU A 142 3.96 19.43 8.12
N LEU A 143 4.56 20.56 8.46
CA LEU A 143 5.92 20.87 8.08
C LEU A 143 6.88 20.02 8.92
N TYR A 144 7.67 19.19 8.29
CA TYR A 144 8.80 18.56 8.93
C TYR A 144 10.03 19.44 8.73
N THR A 145 10.49 20.08 9.81
CA THR A 145 11.63 21.00 9.79
C THR A 145 12.90 20.41 10.38
N SER A 146 12.91 19.13 10.72
CA SER A 146 14.14 18.50 11.19
C SER A 146 15.11 18.30 10.03
N PRO A 147 16.32 18.84 10.10
CA PRO A 147 17.34 18.55 9.10
C PRO A 147 17.63 17.04 9.11
N SER A 148 17.58 16.42 7.95
CA SER A 148 18.05 15.05 7.79
C SER A 148 19.54 15.00 8.15
N PRO A 149 20.04 13.95 8.82
CA PRO A 149 21.49 13.76 9.00
C PRO A 149 22.27 13.76 7.69
N ARG A 150 21.59 13.67 6.55
CA ARG A 150 22.18 13.72 5.20
C ARG A 150 22.29 15.14 4.63
N ASP A 151 21.60 16.11 5.24
CA ASP A 151 21.62 17.51 4.75
C ASP A 151 22.84 18.31 5.23
N GLY A 152 23.69 17.69 6.04
CA GLY A 152 24.92 18.27 6.60
C GLY A 152 26.23 17.64 6.14
N ALA A 153 26.23 16.86 5.06
CA ALA A 153 27.44 16.24 4.50
C ALA A 153 27.82 16.84 3.14
#